data_efacdae98aa34ca3b8922931d89166e4
#
_entry.id   efacdae98aa34ca3b8922931d89166e4
#
_cell.length_a   1.000
_cell.length_b   1.000
_cell.length_c   1.000
_cell.angle_alpha   90.00
_cell.angle_beta   90.00
_cell.angle_gamma   90.00
#
_symmetry.space_group_name_H-M   'P 1'
#
loop_
_entity.id
_entity.type
_entity.pdbx_description
1 polymer ?
#
loop_
_entity_poly.entity_id
_entity_poly.type
_entity_poly.pdbx_seq_one_letter_code
_entity_poly.pdbx_strand_id
1 'polypeptide(L)'
;MSEDAIRRDLRALAAAGKCKRVYGGGLPISPDGVPFEHRLLKDSKEKRALALAALTLVSEASTVFLDSGSTNLALAREMPPDRSLTIGTNSIAIASALLDRKNFKVIVLGGEIDRETGAAVGLSAIREAERLSFDLCFLGACAVSVSLGIGAFQMADAEFKRTLIARSDRTAALVTMDKVETRAPFQVAALAVLDHIVLESGTSEELVSTFSNAGPAVIIGQP
;
A
#
# COMPACT_ATOMS: atom_id res chain seq x y z
N MET A 1 -26.24 -28.73 8.41
CA MET A 1 -26.15 -27.83 7.24
C MET A 1 -26.03 -28.73 6.01
N SER A 2 -26.86 -28.54 4.97
CA SER A 2 -26.79 -29.40 3.78
C SER A 2 -25.64 -29.01 2.86
N GLU A 3 -25.10 -29.98 2.11
CA GLU A 3 -24.02 -29.73 1.13
C GLU A 3 -24.43 -28.68 0.08
N ASP A 4 -25.70 -28.66 -0.31
CA ASP A 4 -26.22 -27.67 -1.28
C ASP A 4 -26.28 -26.26 -0.69
N ALA A 5 -26.54 -26.12 0.62
CA ALA A 5 -26.46 -24.81 1.27
C ALA A 5 -25.03 -24.27 1.25
N ILE A 6 -24.04 -25.10 1.59
CA ILE A 6 -22.62 -24.73 1.54
C ILE A 6 -22.19 -24.36 0.11
N ARG A 7 -22.60 -25.12 -0.89
CA ARG A 7 -22.31 -24.84 -2.30
C ARG A 7 -22.93 -23.51 -2.77
N ARG A 8 -24.14 -23.21 -2.31
CA ARG A 8 -24.82 -21.94 -2.63
C ARG A 8 -24.10 -20.76 -1.98
N ASP A 9 -23.72 -20.88 -0.71
CA ASP A 9 -23.02 -19.84 0.04
C ASP A 9 -21.62 -19.57 -0.55
N LEU A 10 -20.90 -20.62 -0.94
CA LEU A 10 -19.62 -20.49 -1.66
C LEU A 10 -19.78 -19.83 -3.04
N ARG A 11 -20.91 -20.05 -3.74
CA ARG A 11 -21.20 -19.33 -4.98
C ARG A 11 -21.44 -17.84 -4.75
N ALA A 12 -22.21 -17.50 -3.72
CA ALA A 12 -22.49 -16.12 -3.34
C ALA A 12 -21.21 -15.39 -2.90
N LEU A 13 -20.38 -16.04 -2.08
CA LEU A 13 -19.07 -15.51 -1.66
C LEU A 13 -18.12 -15.32 -2.83
N ALA A 14 -18.09 -16.24 -3.79
CA ALA A 14 -17.26 -16.11 -4.98
C ALA A 14 -17.75 -14.99 -5.92
N ALA A 15 -19.07 -14.85 -6.09
CA ALA A 15 -19.66 -13.75 -6.86
C ALA A 15 -19.42 -12.39 -6.20
N ALA A 16 -19.35 -12.35 -4.85
CA ALA A 16 -18.98 -11.16 -4.08
C ALA A 16 -17.45 -10.92 -4.00
N GLY A 17 -16.64 -11.72 -4.70
CA GLY A 17 -15.19 -11.57 -4.69
C GLY A 17 -14.52 -11.93 -3.34
N LYS A 18 -15.19 -12.71 -2.48
CA LYS A 18 -14.68 -13.06 -1.15
C LYS A 18 -13.99 -14.41 -1.08
N CYS A 19 -14.12 -15.26 -2.08
CA CYS A 19 -13.40 -16.52 -2.18
C CYS A 19 -13.23 -16.94 -3.65
N LYS A 20 -12.18 -17.73 -3.94
CA LYS A 20 -11.98 -18.43 -5.21
C LYS A 20 -12.51 -19.86 -5.06
N ARG A 21 -13.47 -20.27 -5.90
CA ARG A 21 -13.97 -21.64 -5.91
C ARG A 21 -12.91 -22.59 -6.47
N VAL A 22 -12.68 -23.67 -5.75
CA VAL A 22 -11.86 -24.80 -6.18
C VAL A 22 -12.66 -26.09 -6.09
N TYR A 23 -12.14 -27.16 -6.68
CA TYR A 23 -12.75 -28.49 -6.53
C TYR A 23 -12.74 -28.89 -5.04
N GLY A 24 -13.91 -29.15 -4.48
CA GLY A 24 -14.06 -29.53 -3.07
C GLY A 24 -14.26 -28.36 -2.08
N GLY A 25 -14.26 -27.08 -2.53
CA GLY A 25 -14.48 -25.97 -1.58
C GLY A 25 -14.25 -24.55 -2.14
N GLY A 26 -13.92 -23.64 -1.25
CA GLY A 26 -13.50 -22.29 -1.56
C GLY A 26 -12.20 -21.97 -0.83
N LEU A 27 -11.28 -21.34 -1.53
CA LEU A 27 -10.11 -20.71 -0.92
C LEU A 27 -10.44 -19.24 -0.64
N PRO A 28 -10.04 -18.68 0.51
CA PRO A 28 -10.13 -17.25 0.71
C PRO A 28 -9.36 -16.57 -0.43
N ILE A 29 -9.94 -15.50 -0.97
CA ILE A 29 -9.18 -14.65 -1.87
C ILE A 29 -8.15 -13.96 -0.97
N SER A 30 -6.91 -14.34 -1.15
CA SER A 30 -5.80 -13.58 -0.64
C SER A 30 -5.93 -12.14 -1.21
N PRO A 31 -5.56 -11.09 -0.48
CA PRO A 31 -5.51 -9.72 -0.98
C PRO A 31 -4.80 -9.57 -2.34
N ASP A 32 -3.96 -10.55 -2.71
CA ASP A 32 -3.21 -10.66 -3.98
C ASP A 32 -4.08 -10.90 -5.20
N GLY A 33 -5.24 -11.51 -5.03
CA GLY A 33 -6.12 -11.88 -6.14
C GLY A 33 -7.09 -10.78 -6.54
N VAL A 34 -7.02 -9.59 -5.93
CA VAL A 34 -7.85 -8.45 -6.30
C VAL A 34 -7.06 -7.53 -7.22
N PRO A 35 -7.35 -7.49 -8.54
CA PRO A 35 -6.68 -6.60 -9.47
C PRO A 35 -6.70 -5.15 -9.00
N PHE A 36 -5.68 -4.37 -9.36
CA PHE A 36 -5.55 -2.97 -8.95
C PHE A 36 -6.82 -2.15 -9.22
N GLU A 37 -7.46 -2.36 -10.37
CA GLU A 37 -8.71 -1.69 -10.75
C GLU A 37 -9.84 -1.91 -9.73
N HIS A 38 -10.00 -3.13 -9.23
CA HIS A 38 -11.01 -3.43 -8.21
C HIS A 38 -10.66 -2.81 -6.85
N ARG A 39 -9.36 -2.71 -6.54
CA ARG A 39 -8.90 -2.05 -5.31
C ARG A 39 -9.15 -0.54 -5.31
N LEU A 40 -9.26 0.09 -6.49
CA LEU A 40 -9.59 1.51 -6.60
C LEU A 40 -11.00 1.83 -6.10
N LEU A 41 -11.94 0.91 -6.27
CA LEU A 41 -13.35 1.11 -5.93
C LEU A 41 -13.68 0.71 -4.48
N LYS A 42 -12.82 -0.09 -3.84
CA LYS A 42 -13.02 -0.58 -2.49
C LYS A 42 -12.50 0.42 -1.45
N ASP A 43 -13.23 0.60 -0.36
CA ASP A 43 -12.81 1.32 0.85
C ASP A 43 -12.31 2.76 0.55
N SER A 44 -13.02 3.49 -0.32
CA SER A 44 -12.57 4.80 -0.79
C SER A 44 -12.58 5.89 0.30
N LYS A 45 -13.49 5.80 1.28
CA LYS A 45 -13.57 6.72 2.42
C LYS A 45 -12.42 6.48 3.40
N GLU A 46 -12.19 5.23 3.75
CA GLU A 46 -11.13 4.79 4.65
C GLU A 46 -9.75 5.17 4.10
N LYS A 47 -9.52 4.92 2.81
CA LYS A 47 -8.28 5.33 2.14
C LYS A 47 -8.07 6.84 2.11
N ARG A 48 -9.15 7.60 1.93
CA ARG A 48 -9.09 9.06 1.99
C ARG A 48 -8.77 9.54 3.40
N ALA A 49 -9.36 8.95 4.42
CA ALA A 49 -9.07 9.26 5.83
C ALA A 49 -7.59 8.99 6.17
N LEU A 50 -7.06 7.84 5.75
CA LEU A 50 -5.64 7.52 5.87
C LEU A 50 -4.76 8.54 5.13
N ALA A 51 -5.13 8.90 3.91
CA ALA A 51 -4.41 9.88 3.09
C ALA A 51 -4.33 11.25 3.79
N LEU A 52 -5.44 11.77 4.29
CA LEU A 52 -5.49 13.05 4.99
C LEU A 52 -4.61 13.06 6.25
N ALA A 53 -4.64 11.97 7.04
CA ALA A 53 -3.78 11.83 8.21
C ALA A 53 -2.29 11.80 7.83
N ALA A 54 -1.94 11.16 6.72
CA ALA A 54 -0.57 11.05 6.23
C ALA A 54 0.02 12.37 5.70
N LEU A 55 -0.81 13.38 5.37
CA LEU A 55 -0.33 14.68 4.89
C LEU A 55 0.55 15.40 5.92
N THR A 56 0.38 15.14 7.20
CA THR A 56 1.24 15.70 8.25
C THR A 56 2.71 15.31 8.06
N LEU A 57 2.97 14.11 7.55
CA LEU A 57 4.31 13.60 7.28
C LEU A 57 4.97 14.27 6.07
N VAL A 58 4.16 14.73 5.11
CA VAL A 58 4.64 15.39 3.89
C VAL A 58 5.15 16.81 4.17
N SER A 59 4.69 17.45 5.25
CA SER A 59 4.98 18.86 5.56
C SER A 59 6.46 19.16 5.66
N GLU A 60 7.29 18.21 6.04
CA GLU A 60 8.74 18.36 6.25
C GLU A 60 9.59 17.79 5.10
N ALA A 61 8.96 17.23 4.06
CA ALA A 61 9.65 16.61 2.94
C ALA A 61 9.69 17.54 1.71
N SER A 62 10.76 17.47 0.95
CA SER A 62 10.94 18.10 -0.37
C SER A 62 10.87 17.05 -1.49
N THR A 63 11.33 15.84 -1.18
CA THR A 63 11.35 14.68 -2.08
C THR A 63 10.55 13.52 -1.47
N VAL A 64 9.51 13.09 -2.15
CA VAL A 64 8.59 12.04 -1.66
C VAL A 64 8.51 10.92 -2.68
N PHE A 65 8.59 9.67 -2.25
CA PHE A 65 8.24 8.53 -3.08
C PHE A 65 6.85 8.02 -2.73
N LEU A 66 6.00 7.87 -3.72
CA LEU A 66 4.71 7.22 -3.61
C LEU A 66 4.76 5.87 -4.34
N ASP A 67 4.95 4.81 -3.58
CA ASP A 67 4.88 3.45 -4.11
C ASP A 67 3.47 3.12 -4.59
N SER A 68 3.36 2.18 -5.50
CA SER A 68 2.07 1.77 -6.06
C SER A 68 1.08 1.31 -4.99
N GLY A 69 -0.18 1.61 -5.22
CA GLY A 69 -1.28 1.19 -4.36
C GLY A 69 -2.45 2.15 -4.39
N SER A 70 -3.64 1.62 -4.19
CA SER A 70 -4.87 2.44 -4.21
C SER A 70 -4.95 3.43 -3.05
N THR A 71 -4.30 3.14 -1.91
CA THR A 71 -4.23 4.05 -0.76
C THR A 71 -3.23 5.20 -1.03
N ASN A 72 -2.06 4.89 -1.62
CA ASN A 72 -1.10 5.92 -2.03
C ASN A 72 -1.63 6.77 -3.19
N LEU A 73 -2.47 6.22 -4.06
CA LEU A 73 -3.21 7.01 -5.05
C LEU A 73 -4.20 7.99 -4.39
N ALA A 74 -4.88 7.56 -3.33
CA ALA A 74 -5.72 8.47 -2.54
C ALA A 74 -4.88 9.59 -1.92
N LEU A 75 -3.70 9.28 -1.36
CA LEU A 75 -2.76 10.28 -0.84
C LEU A 75 -2.32 11.27 -1.93
N ALA A 76 -1.95 10.79 -3.11
CA ALA A 76 -1.56 11.64 -4.23
C ALA A 76 -2.64 12.66 -4.60
N ARG A 77 -3.92 12.26 -4.56
CA ARG A 77 -5.06 13.14 -4.84
C ARG A 77 -5.30 14.22 -3.78
N GLU A 78 -5.00 13.93 -2.51
CA GLU A 78 -5.18 14.85 -1.38
C GLU A 78 -3.93 15.74 -1.16
N MET A 79 -2.82 15.53 -1.87
CA MET A 79 -1.62 16.37 -1.69
C MET A 79 -1.89 17.85 -1.97
N PRO A 80 -1.42 18.75 -1.10
CA PRO A 80 -1.66 20.19 -1.22
C PRO A 80 -1.00 20.78 -2.48
N PRO A 81 -1.77 21.48 -3.34
CA PRO A 81 -1.29 21.94 -4.66
C PRO A 81 -0.33 23.13 -4.59
N ASP A 82 -0.25 23.82 -3.48
CA ASP A 82 0.54 25.02 -3.24
C ASP A 82 1.99 24.72 -2.83
N ARG A 83 2.31 23.47 -2.56
CA ARG A 83 3.68 23.04 -2.21
C ARG A 83 4.50 22.72 -3.45
N SER A 84 5.80 23.00 -3.35
CA SER A 84 6.78 22.56 -4.35
C SER A 84 7.40 21.25 -3.90
N LEU A 85 7.11 20.15 -4.62
CA LEU A 85 7.57 18.81 -4.28
C LEU A 85 8.17 18.11 -5.50
N THR A 86 9.20 17.31 -5.26
CA THR A 86 9.64 16.29 -6.22
C THR A 86 9.03 14.95 -5.78
N ILE A 87 8.22 14.35 -6.64
CA ILE A 87 7.52 13.09 -6.33
C ILE A 87 7.99 12.00 -7.27
N GLY A 88 8.60 10.95 -6.70
CA GLY A 88 8.89 9.70 -7.40
C GLY A 88 7.73 8.73 -7.29
N THR A 89 7.45 7.97 -8.32
CA THR A 89 6.47 6.87 -8.28
C THR A 89 6.77 5.82 -9.36
N ASN A 90 6.43 4.59 -9.09
CA ASN A 90 6.42 3.48 -10.06
C ASN A 90 5.02 3.18 -10.60
N SER A 91 4.02 4.02 -10.27
CA SER A 91 2.61 3.83 -10.63
C SER A 91 2.15 4.84 -11.66
N ILE A 92 1.66 4.36 -12.80
CA ILE A 92 1.06 5.21 -13.84
C ILE A 92 -0.16 5.97 -13.30
N ALA A 93 -0.97 5.32 -12.46
CA ALA A 93 -2.16 5.94 -11.91
C ALA A 93 -1.83 7.11 -10.97
N ILE A 94 -0.80 6.97 -10.14
CA ILE A 94 -0.31 8.04 -9.27
C ILE A 94 0.29 9.17 -10.11
N ALA A 95 1.15 8.84 -11.08
CA ALA A 95 1.73 9.85 -11.97
C ALA A 95 0.64 10.65 -12.70
N SER A 96 -0.35 9.96 -13.26
CA SER A 96 -1.49 10.60 -13.94
C SER A 96 -2.28 11.53 -13.02
N ALA A 97 -2.50 11.15 -11.76
CA ALA A 97 -3.21 11.96 -10.78
C ALA A 97 -2.47 13.24 -10.35
N LEU A 98 -1.17 13.33 -10.65
CA LEU A 98 -0.32 14.45 -10.28
C LEU A 98 0.02 15.39 -11.45
N LEU A 99 -0.35 15.06 -12.69
CA LEU A 99 0.07 15.81 -13.89
C LEU A 99 -0.45 17.24 -13.94
N ASP A 100 -1.59 17.53 -13.35
CA ASP A 100 -2.18 18.87 -13.29
C ASP A 100 -1.61 19.73 -12.16
N ARG A 101 -0.76 19.18 -11.29
CA ARG A 101 -0.13 19.86 -10.16
C ARG A 101 1.12 20.64 -10.62
N LYS A 102 0.97 21.89 -11.01
CA LYS A 102 2.03 22.71 -11.62
C LYS A 102 3.31 22.85 -10.79
N ASN A 103 3.21 22.76 -9.47
CA ASN A 103 4.33 22.89 -8.55
C ASN A 103 5.03 21.56 -8.25
N PHE A 104 4.54 20.45 -8.82
CA PHE A 104 5.14 19.14 -8.59
C PHE A 104 6.06 18.76 -9.76
N LYS A 105 7.27 18.33 -9.43
CA LYS A 105 8.14 17.61 -10.34
C LYS A 105 7.88 16.13 -10.17
N VAL A 106 7.26 15.49 -11.15
CA VAL A 106 6.91 14.04 -11.09
C VAL A 106 7.96 13.25 -11.86
N ILE A 107 8.55 12.27 -11.19
CA ILE A 107 9.52 11.30 -11.74
C ILE A 107 8.85 9.93 -11.73
N VAL A 108 8.67 9.34 -12.91
CA VAL A 108 8.11 7.99 -13.05
C VAL A 108 9.25 7.00 -13.24
N LEU A 109 9.37 6.06 -12.32
CA LEU A 109 10.27 4.93 -12.46
C LEU A 109 9.59 3.90 -13.38
N GLY A 110 10.20 3.67 -14.53
CA GLY A 110 9.59 2.94 -15.63
C GLY A 110 9.97 1.47 -15.69
N GLY A 111 9.41 0.80 -16.68
CA GLY A 111 9.60 -0.60 -16.97
C GLY A 111 8.31 -1.25 -17.44
N GLU A 112 8.27 -2.58 -17.43
CA GLU A 112 7.05 -3.35 -17.65
C GLU A 112 6.09 -3.14 -16.48
N ILE A 113 4.83 -2.87 -16.80
CA ILE A 113 3.78 -2.70 -15.79
C ILE A 113 3.15 -4.06 -15.48
N ASP A 114 3.28 -4.48 -14.25
CA ASP A 114 2.53 -5.59 -13.72
C ASP A 114 1.07 -5.20 -13.49
N ARG A 115 0.13 -5.97 -14.06
CA ARG A 115 -1.29 -5.63 -14.03
C ARG A 115 -1.95 -5.82 -12.67
N GLU A 116 -1.44 -6.71 -11.85
CA GLU A 116 -2.01 -6.97 -10.52
C GLU A 116 -1.65 -5.86 -9.54
N THR A 117 -0.41 -5.39 -9.59
CA THR A 117 0.06 -4.28 -8.74
C THR A 117 -0.27 -2.91 -9.33
N GLY A 118 -0.40 -2.79 -10.64
CA GLY A 118 -0.54 -1.52 -11.36
C GLY A 118 0.77 -0.71 -11.39
N ALA A 119 1.92 -1.38 -11.30
CA ALA A 119 3.22 -0.77 -11.07
C ALA A 119 4.35 -1.37 -11.92
N ALA A 120 5.39 -0.58 -12.13
CA ALA A 120 6.68 -1.07 -12.60
C ALA A 120 7.53 -1.53 -11.39
N VAL A 121 7.81 -2.84 -11.30
CA VAL A 121 8.54 -3.44 -10.17
C VAL A 121 9.74 -4.29 -10.63
N GLY A 122 10.03 -4.29 -11.93
CA GLY A 122 11.14 -5.07 -12.50
C GLY A 122 12.50 -4.41 -12.26
N LEU A 123 13.54 -5.08 -12.75
CA LEU A 123 14.95 -4.66 -12.61
C LEU A 123 15.21 -3.23 -13.09
N SER A 124 14.53 -2.77 -14.14
CA SER A 124 14.67 -1.39 -14.63
C SER A 124 14.25 -0.38 -13.59
N ALA A 125 13.07 -0.58 -12.96
CA ALA A 125 12.57 0.29 -11.91
C ALA A 125 13.48 0.29 -10.66
N ILE A 126 14.01 -0.89 -10.29
CA ILE A 126 14.96 -1.02 -9.18
C ILE A 126 16.23 -0.20 -9.46
N ARG A 127 16.84 -0.33 -10.65
CA ARG A 127 18.04 0.42 -11.01
C ARG A 127 17.82 1.93 -11.07
N GLU A 128 16.63 2.38 -11.44
CA GLU A 128 16.28 3.79 -11.40
C GLU A 128 16.11 4.27 -9.95
N ALA A 129 15.44 3.49 -9.09
CA ALA A 129 15.27 3.80 -7.67
C ALA A 129 16.63 3.91 -6.95
N GLU A 130 17.60 3.05 -7.26
CA GLU A 130 18.95 3.08 -6.68
C GLU A 130 19.71 4.40 -6.90
N ARG A 131 19.34 5.16 -7.94
CA ARG A 131 19.98 6.44 -8.30
C ARG A 131 19.32 7.66 -7.66
N LEU A 132 18.25 7.45 -6.92
CA LEU A 132 17.45 8.48 -6.28
C LEU A 132 17.58 8.37 -4.75
N SER A 133 17.25 9.44 -4.07
CA SER A 133 17.11 9.50 -2.62
C SER A 133 15.86 10.31 -2.28
N PHE A 134 15.14 9.89 -1.26
CA PHE A 134 13.88 10.51 -0.87
C PHE A 134 13.89 10.84 0.62
N ASP A 135 13.37 12.00 0.99
CA ASP A 135 13.18 12.39 2.39
C ASP A 135 12.10 11.51 3.05
N LEU A 136 11.12 11.05 2.24
CA LEU A 136 10.00 10.25 2.70
C LEU A 136 9.51 9.30 1.62
N CYS A 137 9.33 8.03 1.97
CA CYS A 137 8.67 7.03 1.14
C CYS A 137 7.38 6.54 1.78
N PHE A 138 6.29 6.59 1.03
CA PHE A 138 5.05 5.89 1.36
C PHE A 138 5.05 4.53 0.68
N LEU A 139 5.33 3.48 1.44
CA LEU A 139 5.34 2.10 0.95
C LEU A 139 3.90 1.61 0.69
N GLY A 140 3.71 0.92 -0.42
CA GLY A 140 2.48 0.19 -0.68
C GLY A 140 2.41 -1.06 0.21
N ALA A 141 1.50 -1.09 1.19
CA ALA A 141 1.33 -2.23 2.06
C ALA A 141 0.43 -3.29 1.41
N CYS A 142 0.92 -4.51 1.25
CA CYS A 142 0.14 -5.65 0.77
C CYS A 142 -0.35 -6.52 1.93
N ALA A 143 0.53 -6.80 2.89
CA ALA A 143 0.25 -7.49 4.14
C ALA A 143 1.13 -6.89 5.24
N VAL A 144 0.57 -6.70 6.42
CA VAL A 144 1.27 -6.14 7.58
C VAL A 144 0.91 -6.94 8.82
N SER A 145 1.92 -7.38 9.55
CA SER A 145 1.76 -8.09 10.81
C SER A 145 2.86 -7.68 11.80
N VAL A 146 2.54 -7.59 13.06
CA VAL A 146 3.52 -7.27 14.10
C VAL A 146 4.63 -8.31 14.15
N SER A 147 4.31 -9.58 14.00
CA SER A 147 5.28 -10.68 14.09
C SER A 147 6.10 -10.89 12.80
N LEU A 148 5.53 -10.60 11.62
CA LEU A 148 6.15 -10.87 10.32
C LEU A 148 6.62 -9.61 9.58
N GLY A 149 6.22 -8.43 10.06
CA GLY A 149 6.53 -7.16 9.42
C GLY A 149 5.67 -6.91 8.17
N ILE A 150 6.29 -6.32 7.16
CA ILE A 150 5.67 -5.99 5.89
C ILE A 150 5.95 -7.11 4.90
N GLY A 151 4.94 -7.55 4.18
CA GLY A 151 5.02 -8.57 3.14
C GLY A 151 4.48 -8.12 1.80
N ALA A 152 4.96 -8.75 0.73
CA ALA A 152 4.50 -8.60 -0.63
C ALA A 152 4.17 -9.97 -1.24
N PHE A 153 3.29 -9.98 -2.24
CA PHE A 153 2.85 -11.24 -2.85
C PHE A 153 3.70 -11.64 -4.05
N GLN A 154 4.47 -10.70 -4.58
CA GLN A 154 5.41 -10.94 -5.68
C GLN A 154 6.83 -10.63 -5.21
N MET A 155 7.79 -11.47 -5.62
CA MET A 155 9.19 -11.28 -5.27
C MET A 155 9.76 -9.97 -5.83
N ALA A 156 9.42 -9.63 -7.07
CA ALA A 156 9.89 -8.38 -7.70
C ALA A 156 9.39 -7.14 -6.96
N ASP A 157 8.13 -7.14 -6.47
CA ASP A 157 7.57 -6.08 -5.64
C ASP A 157 8.27 -5.98 -4.28
N ALA A 158 8.59 -7.13 -3.65
CA ALA A 158 9.34 -7.15 -2.41
C ALA A 158 10.75 -6.56 -2.56
N GLU A 159 11.48 -6.92 -3.62
CA GLU A 159 12.82 -6.39 -3.91
C GLU A 159 12.77 -4.88 -4.19
N PHE A 160 11.80 -4.43 -4.98
CA PHE A 160 11.61 -3.02 -5.25
C PHE A 160 11.36 -2.23 -3.96
N LYS A 161 10.48 -2.72 -3.08
CA LYS A 161 10.19 -2.09 -1.77
C LYS A 161 11.42 -2.05 -0.85
N ARG A 162 12.23 -3.10 -0.81
CA ARG A 162 13.50 -3.09 -0.07
C ARG A 162 14.44 -1.99 -0.58
N THR A 163 14.51 -1.83 -1.90
CA THR A 163 15.29 -0.74 -2.51
C THR A 163 14.75 0.63 -2.11
N LEU A 164 13.44 0.83 -2.10
CA LEU A 164 12.84 2.09 -1.66
C LEU A 164 13.17 2.42 -0.20
N ILE A 165 13.09 1.42 0.69
CA ILE A 165 13.47 1.57 2.10
C ILE A 165 14.92 2.02 2.22
N ALA A 166 15.84 1.36 1.50
CA ALA A 166 17.27 1.69 1.52
C ALA A 166 17.61 3.06 0.92
N ARG A 167 16.69 3.65 0.15
CA ARG A 167 16.88 4.93 -0.56
C ARG A 167 16.04 6.07 0.02
N SER A 168 15.44 5.88 1.18
CA SER A 168 14.58 6.86 1.84
C SER A 168 15.06 7.12 3.26
N ASP A 169 15.07 8.39 3.67
CA ASP A 169 15.43 8.78 5.03
C ASP A 169 14.36 8.39 6.04
N ARG A 170 13.08 8.47 5.62
CA ARG A 170 11.92 8.04 6.41
C ARG A 170 10.98 7.20 5.57
N THR A 171 10.35 6.22 6.21
CA THR A 171 9.39 5.32 5.60
C THR A 171 8.07 5.33 6.35
N ALA A 172 6.96 5.36 5.61
CA ALA A 172 5.62 5.29 6.15
C ALA A 172 4.77 4.28 5.36
N ALA A 173 3.80 3.67 6.01
CA ALA A 173 2.81 2.82 5.34
C ALA A 173 1.40 3.24 5.76
N LEU A 174 0.49 3.35 4.78
CA LEU A 174 -0.93 3.56 5.00
C LEU A 174 -1.64 2.22 4.88
N VAL A 175 -2.25 1.75 5.96
CA VAL A 175 -2.72 0.36 6.07
C VAL A 175 -4.22 0.32 6.36
N THR A 176 -4.97 -0.26 5.43
CA THR A 176 -6.38 -0.59 5.63
C THR A 176 -6.53 -1.84 6.49
N MET A 177 -7.60 -1.95 7.28
CA MET A 177 -7.79 -3.03 8.25
C MET A 177 -7.80 -4.43 7.62
N ASP A 178 -8.17 -4.55 6.36
CA ASP A 178 -8.13 -5.83 5.64
C ASP A 178 -6.70 -6.38 5.39
N LYS A 179 -5.67 -5.58 5.62
CA LYS A 179 -4.26 -5.96 5.49
C LYS A 179 -3.55 -6.15 6.83
N VAL A 180 -4.20 -5.71 7.91
CA VAL A 180 -3.65 -5.84 9.27
C VAL A 180 -3.71 -7.30 9.70
N GLU A 181 -2.63 -7.78 10.35
CA GLU A 181 -2.43 -9.17 10.79
C GLU A 181 -2.64 -10.19 9.66
N THR A 182 -2.30 -9.80 8.43
CA THR A 182 -2.28 -10.69 7.27
C THR A 182 -0.86 -11.10 6.89
N ARG A 183 -0.72 -12.11 6.03
CA ARG A 183 0.55 -12.70 5.64
C ARG A 183 0.71 -12.72 4.13
N ALA A 184 1.93 -12.39 3.67
CA ALA A 184 2.35 -12.55 2.29
C ALA A 184 3.63 -13.40 2.21
N PRO A 185 3.89 -14.11 1.08
CA PRO A 185 4.99 -15.06 0.97
C PRO A 185 6.39 -14.40 0.96
N PHE A 186 6.51 -13.16 0.49
CA PHE A 186 7.80 -12.46 0.40
C PHE A 186 7.88 -11.36 1.43
N GLN A 187 8.74 -11.55 2.42
CA GLN A 187 9.00 -10.53 3.43
C GLN A 187 9.74 -9.33 2.82
N VAL A 188 9.25 -8.13 3.07
CA VAL A 188 9.89 -6.87 2.68
C VAL A 188 10.85 -6.41 3.78
N ALA A 189 10.32 -6.18 4.99
CA ALA A 189 11.08 -5.72 6.14
C ALA A 189 10.37 -6.05 7.45
N ALA A 190 11.10 -6.03 8.57
CA ALA A 190 10.49 -6.00 9.89
C ALA A 190 9.72 -4.69 10.10
N LEU A 191 8.70 -4.71 10.96
CA LEU A 191 7.86 -3.54 11.19
C LEU A 191 8.65 -2.34 11.75
N ALA A 192 9.66 -2.61 12.57
CA ALA A 192 10.55 -1.60 13.15
C ALA A 192 11.37 -0.79 12.12
N VAL A 193 11.38 -1.19 10.87
CA VAL A 193 11.99 -0.41 9.77
C VAL A 193 11.12 0.77 9.35
N LEU A 194 9.81 0.71 9.60
CA LEU A 194 8.94 1.85 9.37
C LEU A 194 9.13 2.91 10.46
N ASP A 195 9.23 4.17 10.06
CA ASP A 195 9.15 5.30 10.98
C ASP A 195 7.70 5.58 11.38
N HIS A 196 6.77 5.40 10.44
CA HIS A 196 5.36 5.68 10.67
C HIS A 196 4.45 4.60 10.06
N ILE A 197 3.36 4.33 10.76
CA ILE A 197 2.23 3.56 10.22
C ILE A 197 0.93 4.34 10.45
N VAL A 198 0.14 4.48 9.39
CA VAL A 198 -1.16 5.16 9.45
C VAL A 198 -2.24 4.08 9.40
N LEU A 199 -3.08 4.02 10.44
CA LEU A 199 -4.15 3.03 10.61
C LEU A 199 -5.53 3.70 10.58
N GLU A 200 -6.57 2.93 10.29
CA GLU A 200 -7.95 3.41 10.24
C GLU A 200 -8.48 3.82 11.62
N SER A 201 -9.45 4.74 11.66
CA SER A 201 -10.07 5.28 12.88
C SER A 201 -10.74 4.24 13.78
N GLY A 202 -11.13 3.09 13.25
CA GLY A 202 -11.72 1.97 14.01
C GLY A 202 -10.71 1.00 14.62
N THR A 203 -9.40 1.28 14.52
CA THR A 203 -8.36 0.41 15.09
C THR A 203 -8.43 0.42 16.62
N SER A 204 -8.46 -0.77 17.24
CA SER A 204 -8.51 -0.88 18.71
C SER A 204 -7.26 -0.34 19.38
N GLU A 205 -7.39 0.21 20.60
CA GLU A 205 -6.26 0.72 21.39
C GLU A 205 -5.21 -0.35 21.65
N GLU A 206 -5.61 -1.59 21.85
CA GLU A 206 -4.71 -2.73 22.00
C GLU A 206 -3.83 -2.93 20.76
N LEU A 207 -4.44 -2.87 19.57
CA LEU A 207 -3.71 -3.04 18.31
C LEU A 207 -2.79 -1.83 18.05
N VAL A 208 -3.24 -0.61 18.32
CA VAL A 208 -2.41 0.60 18.24
C VAL A 208 -1.18 0.48 19.14
N SER A 209 -1.39 0.07 20.40
CA SER A 209 -0.29 -0.15 21.35
C SER A 209 0.68 -1.23 20.87
N THR A 210 0.14 -2.32 20.32
CA THR A 210 0.95 -3.43 19.79
C THR A 210 1.83 -2.99 18.62
N PHE A 211 1.29 -2.20 17.69
CA PHE A 211 2.07 -1.64 16.57
C PHE A 211 3.11 -0.63 17.04
N SER A 212 2.75 0.27 17.96
CA SER A 212 3.70 1.23 18.54
C SER A 212 4.87 0.54 19.24
N ASN A 213 4.63 -0.52 20.00
CA ASN A 213 5.66 -1.28 20.68
C ASN A 213 6.59 -2.03 19.70
N ALA A 214 6.13 -2.27 18.47
CA ALA A 214 6.91 -2.93 17.43
C ALA A 214 7.84 -1.98 16.66
N GLY A 215 7.78 -0.67 16.90
CA GLY A 215 8.74 0.31 16.39
C GLY A 215 8.14 1.57 15.77
N PRO A 216 7.19 1.51 14.82
CA PRO A 216 6.71 2.69 14.12
C PRO A 216 5.87 3.61 15.01
N ALA A 217 5.96 4.92 14.79
CA ALA A 217 4.98 5.86 15.31
C ALA A 217 3.63 5.64 14.63
N VAL A 218 2.57 5.41 15.42
CA VAL A 218 1.22 5.15 14.91
C VAL A 218 0.46 6.47 14.77
N ILE A 219 -0.12 6.67 13.59
CA ILE A 219 -1.04 7.77 13.29
C ILE A 219 -2.41 7.16 12.99
N ILE A 220 -3.46 7.73 13.53
CA ILE A 220 -4.84 7.26 13.29
C ILE A 220 -5.53 8.19 12.30
N GLY A 221 -6.07 7.62 11.21
CA GLY A 221 -6.95 8.33 10.28
C GLY A 221 -8.22 8.81 11.00
N GLN A 222 -8.64 10.02 10.69
CA GLN A 222 -9.92 10.54 11.21
C GLN A 222 -11.05 10.14 10.26
N PRO A 223 -12.28 9.88 10.79
CA PRO A 223 -13.42 9.47 9.98
C PRO A 223 -13.80 10.49 8.89
#